data_e3af2fa236237dd6d7ceb68a13ae85f9
#
_entry.id   e3af2fa236237dd6d7ceb68a13ae85f9
#
_cell.length_a   1.000
_cell.length_b   1.000
_cell.length_c   1.000
_cell.angle_alpha   90.00
_cell.angle_beta   90.00
_cell.angle_gamma   90.00
#
_symmetry.space_group_name_H-M   'P 1'
#
loop_
_entity.id
_entity.type
_entity.pdbx_description
1 polymer ?
#
loop_
_entity_poly.entity_id
_entity_poly.type
_entity_poly.pdbx_seq_one_letter_code
_entity_poly.pdbx_strand_id
1 'polypeptide(L)'
;KHIMDNRDIIACSSTGTGKTLAYLIPIINRLKSNTHNIQAVVLVPTAELAIQVNNTLKDIFAHMDNTFSSVALIGDVNISRQIDSIKSNKPAIIIGTPNRIHQLISNKKIKVHEVKTLVLDEADKLFDKTFIQDVEAIRKSLMKFTQVLLFSASVDRKTITNTLCFKPIFIDINSNSGNTSQIPSTIKHISVISDRRERIETLRKIIKAVKPEKAIIFVNSKYDLEESLQKLEYHHYNVASIAGNKDNSAKKAAIENFRSGKIQLLIATDIAARGLQIDNIDTVINVNLPEDNKEYIHRCGRCGRNGNTGTCISIITDNELNKIKSYHKAFHINIVTKKLYQGKLVAK
;
A
#
# COMPACT_ATOMS: atom_id res chain seq x y z
N LYS A 1 23.90 0.66 -1.31
CA LYS A 1 25.15 -0.06 -1.03
C LYS A 1 24.86 -1.55 -0.78
N HIS A 2 24.23 -1.94 0.31
CA HIS A 2 24.04 -3.35 0.72
C HIS A 2 23.35 -4.24 -0.34
N ILE A 3 22.43 -3.71 -1.12
CA ILE A 3 21.81 -4.44 -2.24
C ILE A 3 22.85 -4.74 -3.31
N MET A 4 23.70 -3.79 -3.62
CA MET A 4 24.81 -3.98 -4.58
C MET A 4 25.84 -5.00 -4.10
N ASP A 5 26.04 -5.11 -2.79
CA ASP A 5 26.91 -6.09 -2.15
C ASP A 5 26.30 -7.51 -2.07
N ASN A 6 25.17 -7.74 -2.72
CA ASN A 6 24.43 -9.01 -2.77
C ASN A 6 24.02 -9.55 -1.39
N ARG A 7 23.77 -8.66 -0.40
CA ARG A 7 23.32 -9.05 0.93
C ARG A 7 21.80 -9.08 1.00
N ASP A 8 21.26 -10.08 1.69
CA ASP A 8 19.84 -10.09 2.03
C ASP A 8 19.53 -8.93 2.96
N ILE A 9 18.38 -8.28 2.74
CA ILE A 9 17.99 -7.08 3.47
C ILE A 9 16.57 -7.21 3.99
N ILE A 10 16.36 -6.74 5.20
CA ILE A 10 15.05 -6.48 5.78
C ILE A 10 14.99 -4.99 6.11
N ALA A 11 14.22 -4.24 5.34
CA ALA A 11 14.09 -2.80 5.50
C ALA A 11 12.70 -2.43 6.04
N CYS A 12 12.69 -1.75 7.19
CA CYS A 12 11.52 -1.17 7.78
C CYS A 12 11.47 0.32 7.52
N SER A 13 10.39 0.78 6.90
CA SER A 13 10.19 2.19 6.60
C SER A 13 8.71 2.46 6.37
N SER A 14 8.24 3.64 6.77
CA SER A 14 6.87 4.09 6.50
C SER A 14 6.56 4.15 5.00
N THR A 15 5.29 4.24 4.64
CA THR A 15 4.87 4.41 3.23
C THR A 15 5.28 5.80 2.72
N GLY A 16 5.60 5.90 1.42
CA GLY A 16 5.99 7.18 0.80
C GLY A 16 7.43 7.62 1.00
N THR A 17 8.30 6.79 1.58
CA THR A 17 9.73 7.09 1.82
C THR A 17 10.65 6.73 0.66
N GLY A 18 10.12 6.34 -0.49
CA GLY A 18 10.92 5.96 -1.66
C GLY A 18 11.41 4.51 -1.68
N LYS A 19 10.81 3.59 -0.88
CA LYS A 19 11.17 2.16 -0.85
C LYS A 19 11.27 1.53 -2.23
N THR A 20 10.30 1.79 -3.10
CA THR A 20 10.26 1.24 -4.46
C THR A 20 11.52 1.58 -5.26
N LEU A 21 11.92 2.83 -5.28
CA LEU A 21 13.16 3.25 -5.95
C LEU A 21 14.41 2.71 -5.25
N ALA A 22 14.38 2.58 -3.92
CA ALA A 22 15.51 2.08 -3.15
C ALA A 22 15.91 0.63 -3.53
N TYR A 23 14.95 -0.22 -3.94
CA TYR A 23 15.29 -1.54 -4.46
C TYR A 23 15.37 -1.60 -5.98
N LEU A 24 14.57 -0.83 -6.73
CA LEU A 24 14.60 -0.89 -8.19
C LEU A 24 15.91 -0.39 -8.77
N ILE A 25 16.44 0.74 -8.31
CA ILE A 25 17.68 1.32 -8.85
C ILE A 25 18.86 0.35 -8.75
N PRO A 26 19.17 -0.26 -7.58
CA PRO A 26 20.25 -1.24 -7.50
C PRO A 26 20.01 -2.51 -8.34
N ILE A 27 18.75 -2.96 -8.46
CA ILE A 27 18.42 -4.12 -9.29
C ILE A 27 18.69 -3.81 -10.76
N ILE A 28 18.21 -2.67 -11.25
CA ILE A 28 18.38 -2.23 -12.64
C ILE A 28 19.87 -2.13 -12.99
N ASN A 29 20.69 -1.55 -12.10
CA ASN A 29 22.14 -1.44 -12.31
C ASN A 29 22.88 -2.78 -12.41
N ARG A 30 22.23 -3.87 -12.01
CA ARG A 30 22.80 -5.24 -12.05
C ARG A 30 22.22 -6.09 -13.19
N LEU A 31 21.25 -5.58 -13.93
CA LEU A 31 20.66 -6.30 -15.06
C LEU A 31 21.72 -6.50 -16.16
N LYS A 32 21.67 -7.66 -16.75
CA LYS A 32 22.50 -8.02 -17.92
C LYS A 32 21.67 -7.89 -19.18
N SER A 33 22.12 -7.11 -20.14
CA SER A 33 21.43 -6.88 -21.41
C SER A 33 21.58 -8.04 -22.41
N ASN A 34 22.58 -8.88 -22.24
CA ASN A 34 22.88 -10.00 -23.14
C ASN A 34 22.03 -11.26 -22.87
N THR A 35 21.02 -11.18 -22.04
CA THR A 35 20.11 -12.30 -21.71
C THR A 35 18.66 -11.87 -21.85
N HIS A 36 17.83 -12.81 -22.31
CA HIS A 36 16.38 -12.62 -22.41
C HIS A 36 15.62 -13.34 -21.29
N ASN A 37 16.32 -13.61 -20.19
CA ASN A 37 15.77 -14.33 -19.04
C ASN A 37 15.33 -13.36 -17.93
N ILE A 38 14.40 -13.83 -17.11
CA ILE A 38 13.95 -13.10 -15.92
C ILE A 38 15.09 -13.09 -14.91
N GLN A 39 15.53 -11.89 -14.50
CA GLN A 39 16.64 -11.67 -13.57
C GLN A 39 16.20 -11.22 -12.19
N ALA A 40 15.00 -10.62 -12.09
CA ALA A 40 14.42 -10.25 -10.81
C ALA A 40 12.91 -10.52 -10.76
N VAL A 41 12.43 -10.87 -9.57
CA VAL A 41 11.01 -11.07 -9.24
C VAL A 41 10.65 -10.13 -8.12
N VAL A 42 9.55 -9.37 -8.28
CA VAL A 42 8.99 -8.50 -7.25
C VAL A 42 7.61 -9.02 -6.88
N LEU A 43 7.45 -9.47 -5.64
CA LEU A 43 6.19 -9.90 -5.07
C LEU A 43 5.53 -8.75 -4.34
N VAL A 44 4.25 -8.54 -4.61
CA VAL A 44 3.42 -7.51 -3.99
C VAL A 44 2.05 -8.09 -3.64
N PRO A 45 1.37 -7.59 -2.59
CA PRO A 45 0.10 -8.19 -2.14
C PRO A 45 -1.10 -7.88 -3.03
N THR A 46 -1.03 -6.85 -3.88
CA THR A 46 -2.18 -6.42 -4.70
C THR A 46 -1.84 -6.19 -6.16
N ALA A 47 -2.84 -6.35 -7.03
CA ALA A 47 -2.73 -6.10 -8.46
C ALA A 47 -2.39 -4.62 -8.76
N GLU A 48 -2.98 -3.70 -8.01
CA GLU A 48 -2.74 -2.27 -8.16
C GLU A 48 -1.29 -1.90 -7.89
N LEU A 49 -0.70 -2.46 -6.83
CA LEU A 49 0.71 -2.24 -6.51
C LEU A 49 1.63 -2.85 -7.58
N ALA A 50 1.28 -4.04 -8.10
CA ALA A 50 2.03 -4.64 -9.21
C ALA A 50 2.05 -3.74 -10.45
N ILE A 51 0.90 -3.19 -10.83
CA ILE A 51 0.77 -2.28 -11.97
C ILE A 51 1.60 -1.00 -11.72
N GLN A 52 1.53 -0.46 -10.50
CA GLN A 52 2.25 0.74 -10.13
C GLN A 52 3.78 0.56 -10.21
N VAL A 53 4.32 -0.50 -9.60
CA VAL A 53 5.76 -0.81 -9.67
C VAL A 53 6.18 -1.03 -11.13
N ASN A 54 5.35 -1.72 -11.92
CA ASN A 54 5.60 -1.95 -13.34
C ASN A 54 5.61 -0.65 -14.16
N ASN A 55 4.72 0.30 -13.86
CA ASN A 55 4.72 1.60 -14.53
C ASN A 55 5.98 2.40 -14.18
N THR A 56 6.38 2.44 -12.91
CA THR A 56 7.65 3.06 -12.49
C THR A 56 8.85 2.46 -13.24
N LEU A 57 8.88 1.12 -13.42
CA LEU A 57 9.94 0.47 -14.20
C LEU A 57 9.90 0.86 -15.67
N LYS A 58 8.72 0.92 -16.28
CA LYS A 58 8.56 1.35 -17.67
C LYS A 58 9.04 2.79 -17.87
N ASP A 59 8.71 3.68 -16.96
CA ASP A 59 9.17 5.07 -16.99
C ASP A 59 10.71 5.14 -16.91
N ILE A 60 11.32 4.36 -15.99
CA ILE A 60 12.79 4.30 -15.89
C ILE A 60 13.40 3.71 -17.17
N PHE A 61 12.86 2.61 -17.69
CA PHE A 61 13.39 1.97 -18.88
C PHE A 61 13.25 2.84 -20.15
N ALA A 62 12.19 3.66 -20.24
CA ALA A 62 12.03 4.64 -21.31
C ALA A 62 13.17 5.66 -21.36
N HIS A 63 13.71 6.05 -20.17
CA HIS A 63 14.88 6.94 -20.07
C HIS A 63 16.22 6.19 -20.26
N MET A 64 16.20 4.87 -20.40
CA MET A 64 17.37 4.00 -20.65
C MET A 64 17.32 3.36 -22.05
N ASP A 65 16.77 4.05 -23.05
CA ASP A 65 16.59 3.57 -24.42
C ASP A 65 15.87 2.21 -24.56
N ASN A 66 14.97 1.90 -23.59
CA ASN A 66 14.21 0.66 -23.54
C ASN A 66 15.06 -0.64 -23.63
N THR A 67 16.29 -0.60 -23.12
CA THR A 67 17.20 -1.75 -23.11
C THR A 67 16.61 -2.96 -22.38
N PHE A 68 15.72 -2.72 -21.42
CA PHE A 68 15.06 -3.75 -20.62
C PHE A 68 13.53 -3.60 -20.67
N SER A 69 12.84 -4.68 -20.32
CA SER A 69 11.40 -4.67 -20.21
C SER A 69 10.93 -5.28 -18.88
N SER A 70 9.72 -4.94 -18.47
CA SER A 70 9.05 -5.50 -17.29
C SER A 70 7.59 -5.84 -17.60
N VAL A 71 7.06 -6.84 -16.89
CA VAL A 71 5.67 -7.27 -17.02
C VAL A 71 5.03 -7.45 -15.65
N ALA A 72 3.79 -6.93 -15.49
CA ALA A 72 2.97 -7.17 -14.32
C ALA A 72 2.13 -8.45 -14.52
N LEU A 73 2.18 -9.35 -13.52
CA LEU A 73 1.50 -10.64 -13.49
C LEU A 73 0.48 -10.65 -12.35
N ILE A 74 -0.80 -10.53 -12.69
CA ILE A 74 -1.89 -10.31 -11.73
C ILE A 74 -3.10 -11.22 -11.99
N GLY A 75 -3.87 -11.51 -10.93
CA GLY A 75 -5.00 -12.45 -10.99
C GLY A 75 -6.13 -12.05 -11.95
N ASP A 76 -6.43 -10.77 -12.03
CA ASP A 76 -7.61 -10.22 -12.74
C ASP A 76 -7.45 -10.19 -14.28
N VAL A 77 -6.31 -10.60 -14.78
CA VAL A 77 -6.01 -10.63 -16.24
C VAL A 77 -5.96 -12.08 -16.72
N ASN A 78 -6.49 -12.32 -17.92
CA ASN A 78 -6.42 -13.64 -18.56
C ASN A 78 -4.98 -14.14 -18.62
N ILE A 79 -4.77 -15.37 -18.13
CA ILE A 79 -3.45 -15.98 -18.03
C ILE A 79 -2.77 -16.14 -19.40
N SER A 80 -3.53 -16.49 -20.45
CA SER A 80 -2.97 -16.65 -21.80
C SER A 80 -2.37 -15.34 -22.33
N ARG A 81 -3.08 -14.22 -22.13
CA ARG A 81 -2.56 -12.89 -22.51
C ARG A 81 -1.28 -12.52 -21.77
N GLN A 82 -1.16 -12.92 -20.50
CA GLN A 82 0.06 -12.69 -19.73
C GLN A 82 1.22 -13.55 -20.22
N ILE A 83 0.97 -14.81 -20.57
CA ILE A 83 1.96 -15.71 -21.17
C ILE A 83 2.45 -15.14 -22.49
N ASP A 84 1.56 -14.67 -23.36
CA ASP A 84 1.91 -14.06 -24.63
C ASP A 84 2.72 -12.76 -24.42
N SER A 85 2.35 -11.94 -23.45
CA SER A 85 3.10 -10.75 -23.06
C SER A 85 4.52 -11.08 -22.58
N ILE A 86 4.69 -12.15 -21.81
CA ILE A 86 6.02 -12.60 -21.37
C ILE A 86 6.88 -13.03 -22.56
N LYS A 87 6.29 -13.80 -23.51
CA LYS A 87 6.99 -14.28 -24.70
C LYS A 87 7.43 -13.13 -25.62
N SER A 88 6.54 -12.17 -25.85
CA SER A 88 6.80 -11.04 -26.74
C SER A 88 7.78 -10.03 -26.14
N ASN A 89 7.60 -9.67 -24.86
CA ASN A 89 8.41 -8.64 -24.22
C ASN A 89 9.74 -9.16 -23.63
N LYS A 90 9.88 -10.48 -23.41
CA LYS A 90 11.07 -11.11 -22.79
C LYS A 90 11.57 -10.33 -21.58
N PRO A 91 10.74 -10.15 -20.53
CA PRO A 91 11.01 -9.22 -19.45
C PRO A 91 12.22 -9.64 -18.60
N ALA A 92 13.07 -8.67 -18.27
CA ALA A 92 14.16 -8.85 -17.30
C ALA A 92 13.62 -8.87 -15.85
N ILE A 93 12.52 -8.15 -15.60
CA ILE A 93 11.87 -8.07 -14.29
C ILE A 93 10.40 -8.43 -14.42
N ILE A 94 9.92 -9.30 -13.55
CA ILE A 94 8.48 -9.56 -13.39
C ILE A 94 8.01 -9.06 -12.03
N ILE A 95 6.83 -8.47 -12.00
CA ILE A 95 6.18 -7.98 -10.79
C ILE A 95 4.82 -8.66 -10.68
N GLY A 96 4.41 -9.11 -9.50
CA GLY A 96 3.07 -9.67 -9.43
C GLY A 96 2.65 -10.14 -8.04
N THR A 97 1.40 -10.62 -7.98
CA THR A 97 0.87 -11.25 -6.78
C THR A 97 1.42 -12.67 -6.64
N PRO A 98 1.70 -13.15 -5.42
CA PRO A 98 2.28 -14.48 -5.20
C PRO A 98 1.54 -15.60 -5.91
N ASN A 99 0.22 -15.66 -5.77
CA ASN A 99 -0.62 -16.69 -6.38
C ASN A 99 -0.40 -16.77 -7.91
N ARG A 100 -0.42 -15.65 -8.64
CA ARG A 100 -0.24 -15.65 -10.10
C ARG A 100 1.18 -16.03 -10.52
N ILE A 101 2.20 -15.53 -9.83
CA ILE A 101 3.59 -15.90 -10.13
C ILE A 101 3.83 -17.37 -9.82
N HIS A 102 3.37 -17.88 -8.67
CA HIS A 102 3.46 -19.30 -8.33
C HIS A 102 2.75 -20.18 -9.37
N GLN A 103 1.53 -19.82 -9.79
CA GLN A 103 0.79 -20.52 -10.85
C GLN A 103 1.59 -20.63 -12.16
N LEU A 104 2.24 -19.54 -12.57
CA LEU A 104 3.02 -19.51 -13.81
C LEU A 104 4.33 -20.32 -13.70
N ILE A 105 4.98 -20.33 -12.52
CA ILE A 105 6.15 -21.17 -12.26
C ILE A 105 5.76 -22.65 -12.27
N SER A 106 4.73 -23.03 -11.51
CA SER A 106 4.26 -24.42 -11.40
C SER A 106 3.81 -25.00 -12.73
N ASN A 107 3.18 -24.17 -13.58
CA ASN A 107 2.79 -24.54 -14.95
C ASN A 107 3.94 -24.44 -15.96
N LYS A 108 5.18 -24.22 -15.51
CA LYS A 108 6.38 -24.09 -16.37
C LYS A 108 6.25 -23.04 -17.48
N LYS A 109 5.47 -21.99 -17.25
CA LYS A 109 5.27 -20.88 -18.23
C LYS A 109 6.33 -19.79 -18.09
N ILE A 110 6.99 -19.72 -16.93
CA ILE A 110 8.14 -18.84 -16.67
C ILE A 110 9.31 -19.65 -16.12
N LYS A 111 10.51 -19.27 -16.55
CA LYS A 111 11.77 -19.87 -16.10
C LYS A 111 12.42 -18.91 -15.10
N VAL A 112 12.76 -19.42 -13.91
CA VAL A 112 13.25 -18.59 -12.79
C VAL A 112 14.67 -18.94 -12.34
N HIS A 113 15.37 -19.82 -13.10
CA HIS A 113 16.71 -20.28 -12.74
C HIS A 113 17.80 -19.19 -12.83
N GLU A 114 17.57 -18.11 -13.58
CA GLU A 114 18.48 -16.96 -13.68
C GLU A 114 18.09 -15.79 -12.75
N VAL A 115 17.03 -15.92 -11.99
CA VAL A 115 16.64 -14.90 -11.02
C VAL A 115 17.70 -14.72 -9.96
N LYS A 116 18.24 -13.50 -9.87
CA LYS A 116 19.28 -13.10 -8.92
C LYS A 116 18.73 -12.39 -7.70
N THR A 117 17.55 -11.76 -7.84
CA THR A 117 16.94 -11.00 -6.75
C THR A 117 15.45 -11.28 -6.66
N LEU A 118 14.99 -11.59 -5.46
CA LEU A 118 13.59 -11.69 -5.06
C LEU A 118 13.28 -10.52 -4.12
N VAL A 119 12.32 -9.68 -4.47
CA VAL A 119 11.82 -8.61 -3.63
C VAL A 119 10.45 -8.97 -3.09
N LEU A 120 10.24 -8.75 -1.80
CA LEU A 120 8.95 -8.78 -1.15
C LEU A 120 8.61 -7.36 -0.69
N ASP A 121 7.74 -6.67 -1.41
CA ASP A 121 7.27 -5.34 -1.02
C ASP A 121 5.93 -5.44 -0.27
N GLU A 122 5.72 -4.61 0.73
CA GLU A 122 4.67 -4.78 1.75
C GLU A 122 4.74 -6.19 2.39
N ALA A 123 5.93 -6.61 2.80
CA ALA A 123 6.20 -7.97 3.27
C ALA A 123 5.34 -8.39 4.47
N ASP A 124 4.94 -7.45 5.34
CA ASP A 124 3.99 -7.69 6.43
C ASP A 124 2.66 -8.30 5.95
N LYS A 125 2.21 -7.95 4.76
CA LYS A 125 0.99 -8.52 4.16
C LYS A 125 1.26 -9.82 3.40
N LEU A 126 2.44 -9.95 2.80
CA LEU A 126 2.82 -11.17 2.08
C LEU A 126 3.04 -12.37 3.03
N PHE A 127 3.22 -12.11 4.34
CA PHE A 127 3.31 -13.13 5.37
C PHE A 127 1.95 -13.55 5.95
N ASP A 128 0.85 -12.94 5.50
CA ASP A 128 -0.47 -13.41 5.86
C ASP A 128 -0.75 -14.82 5.33
N LYS A 129 -1.61 -15.56 6.02
CA LYS A 129 -2.01 -16.95 5.67
C LYS A 129 -2.43 -17.10 4.21
N THR A 130 -2.93 -16.05 3.59
CA THR A 130 -3.38 -16.03 2.20
C THR A 130 -2.23 -16.16 1.20
N PHE A 131 -1.04 -15.64 1.51
CA PHE A 131 0.07 -15.54 0.55
C PHE A 131 1.29 -16.34 0.92
N ILE A 132 1.49 -16.64 2.22
CA ILE A 132 2.74 -17.21 2.72
C ILE A 132 3.14 -18.52 2.02
N GLN A 133 2.18 -19.39 1.73
CA GLN A 133 2.43 -20.66 1.05
C GLN A 133 2.97 -20.45 -0.37
N ASP A 134 2.38 -19.52 -1.12
CA ASP A 134 2.83 -19.16 -2.47
C ASP A 134 4.21 -18.49 -2.44
N VAL A 135 4.46 -17.60 -1.48
CA VAL A 135 5.76 -16.94 -1.28
C VAL A 135 6.87 -17.96 -1.01
N GLU A 136 6.62 -18.91 -0.11
CA GLU A 136 7.58 -20.00 0.20
C GLU A 136 7.80 -20.92 -1.01
N ALA A 137 6.75 -21.27 -1.75
CA ALA A 137 6.86 -22.09 -2.95
C ALA A 137 7.68 -21.39 -4.04
N ILE A 138 7.46 -20.10 -4.25
CA ILE A 138 8.28 -19.29 -5.17
C ILE A 138 9.72 -19.27 -4.70
N ARG A 139 9.99 -18.99 -3.41
CA ARG A 139 11.35 -18.97 -2.88
C ARG A 139 12.08 -20.31 -3.06
N LYS A 140 11.38 -21.43 -2.85
CA LYS A 140 11.93 -22.79 -3.07
C LYS A 140 12.24 -23.08 -4.54
N SER A 141 11.54 -22.45 -5.48
CA SER A 141 11.77 -22.58 -6.92
C SER A 141 12.96 -21.78 -7.43
N LEU A 142 13.47 -20.84 -6.64
CA LEU A 142 14.64 -20.03 -6.96
C LEU A 142 15.94 -20.69 -6.48
N MET A 143 17.05 -20.23 -7.03
CA MET A 143 18.37 -20.71 -6.63
C MET A 143 18.68 -20.29 -5.17
N LYS A 144 19.49 -21.11 -4.45
CA LYS A 144 19.85 -20.84 -3.05
C LYS A 144 20.52 -19.48 -2.84
N PHE A 145 21.34 -19.05 -3.81
CA PHE A 145 22.06 -17.78 -3.77
C PHE A 145 21.27 -16.58 -4.31
N THR A 146 19.98 -16.74 -4.62
CA THR A 146 19.11 -15.60 -4.96
C THR A 146 19.01 -14.68 -3.76
N GLN A 147 19.41 -13.43 -3.95
CA GLN A 147 19.28 -12.37 -2.95
C GLN A 147 17.82 -12.12 -2.61
N VAL A 148 17.50 -11.97 -1.32
CA VAL A 148 16.15 -11.66 -0.85
C VAL A 148 16.10 -10.28 -0.22
N LEU A 149 15.19 -9.46 -0.69
CA LEU A 149 14.97 -8.10 -0.22
C LEU A 149 13.55 -7.97 0.32
N LEU A 150 13.39 -7.72 1.62
CA LEU A 150 12.11 -7.49 2.26
C LEU A 150 11.95 -6.01 2.57
N PHE A 151 10.84 -5.43 2.12
CA PHE A 151 10.45 -4.07 2.42
C PHE A 151 9.08 -4.07 3.08
N SER A 152 8.95 -3.43 4.24
CA SER A 152 7.71 -3.40 5.01
C SER A 152 7.56 -2.11 5.79
N ALA A 153 6.34 -1.77 6.17
CA ALA A 153 6.08 -0.70 7.14
C ALA A 153 6.33 -1.17 8.58
N SER A 154 6.13 -2.47 8.84
CA SER A 154 6.36 -3.10 10.14
C SER A 154 6.94 -4.49 9.94
N VAL A 155 7.91 -4.88 10.76
CA VAL A 155 8.51 -6.22 10.70
C VAL A 155 8.55 -6.83 12.08
N ASP A 156 7.92 -7.98 12.24
CA ASP A 156 8.20 -8.87 13.36
C ASP A 156 9.46 -9.69 13.04
N ARG A 157 10.57 -9.33 13.69
CA ARG A 157 11.89 -9.96 13.47
C ARG A 157 11.87 -11.48 13.64
N LYS A 158 10.99 -12.01 14.51
CA LYS A 158 10.95 -13.45 14.82
C LYS A 158 10.31 -14.29 13.72
N THR A 159 9.36 -13.74 12.99
CA THR A 159 8.58 -14.48 11.99
C THR A 159 9.30 -14.58 10.64
N ILE A 160 10.17 -13.61 10.31
CA ILE A 160 10.72 -13.45 8.95
C ILE A 160 12.08 -14.12 8.76
N THR A 161 12.88 -14.25 9.83
CA THR A 161 14.31 -14.57 9.71
C THR A 161 14.63 -16.02 9.37
N ASN A 162 13.74 -16.97 9.59
CA ASN A 162 14.14 -18.38 9.55
C ASN A 162 13.86 -19.13 8.24
N THR A 163 13.02 -18.57 7.35
CA THR A 163 12.56 -19.33 6.16
C THR A 163 12.99 -18.74 4.82
N LEU A 164 13.17 -17.43 4.71
CA LEU A 164 13.37 -16.78 3.41
C LEU A 164 14.76 -16.17 3.19
N CYS A 165 15.37 -15.58 4.22
CA CYS A 165 16.61 -14.82 4.14
C CYS A 165 17.79 -15.53 4.79
N PHE A 166 19.00 -15.33 4.24
CA PHE A 166 20.25 -15.81 4.83
C PHE A 166 21.05 -14.65 5.44
N LYS A 167 21.17 -14.61 6.78
CA LYS A 167 21.89 -13.57 7.53
C LYS A 167 21.57 -12.15 7.04
N PRO A 168 20.31 -11.72 7.07
CA PRO A 168 19.92 -10.46 6.51
C PRO A 168 20.47 -9.26 7.30
N ILE A 169 20.71 -8.15 6.58
CA ILE A 169 20.97 -6.86 7.20
C ILE A 169 19.61 -6.21 7.53
N PHE A 170 19.44 -5.84 8.78
CA PHE A 170 18.27 -5.07 9.21
C PHE A 170 18.53 -3.58 9.07
N ILE A 171 17.66 -2.91 8.33
CA ILE A 171 17.66 -1.46 8.15
C ILE A 171 16.33 -0.95 8.67
N ASP A 172 16.34 -0.22 9.75
CA ASP A 172 15.15 0.42 10.31
C ASP A 172 15.35 1.94 10.26
N ILE A 173 14.72 2.56 9.28
CA ILE A 173 14.80 4.01 9.08
C ILE A 173 14.00 4.74 10.17
N ASN A 174 12.98 4.10 10.72
CA ASN A 174 12.14 4.70 11.75
C ASN A 174 12.87 4.81 13.10
N SER A 175 13.82 3.92 13.40
CA SER A 175 14.57 3.92 14.66
C SER A 175 15.70 4.96 14.72
N ASN A 176 16.26 5.35 13.57
CA ASN A 176 17.38 6.30 13.52
C ASN A 176 16.97 7.78 13.73
N SER A 177 15.68 8.09 13.70
CA SER A 177 15.19 9.47 13.87
C SER A 177 14.83 9.82 15.32
N GLY A 178 15.16 8.98 16.31
CA GLY A 178 14.78 9.21 17.72
C GLY A 178 13.27 9.19 17.97
N ASN A 179 12.46 9.13 16.92
CA ASN A 179 11.02 8.99 16.97
C ASN A 179 10.66 7.54 16.69
N THR A 180 10.20 6.85 17.72
CA THR A 180 9.68 5.47 17.64
C THR A 180 8.34 5.37 16.89
N SER A 181 7.79 6.49 16.39
CA SER A 181 6.50 6.49 15.69
C SER A 181 6.66 6.02 14.24
N GLN A 182 5.91 4.98 13.88
CA GLN A 182 5.80 4.49 12.50
C GLN A 182 5.00 5.42 11.57
N ILE A 183 4.50 6.53 12.12
CA ILE A 183 3.66 7.52 11.43
C ILE A 183 4.43 8.85 11.39
N PRO A 184 4.49 9.53 10.24
CA PRO A 184 5.14 10.83 10.13
C PRO A 184 4.58 11.85 11.13
N SER A 185 5.45 12.59 11.81
CA SER A 185 5.06 13.65 12.76
C SER A 185 4.30 14.81 12.12
N THR A 186 4.32 14.90 10.78
CA THR A 186 3.58 15.88 9.98
C THR A 186 2.07 15.61 9.95
N ILE A 187 1.60 14.43 10.45
CA ILE A 187 0.20 14.07 10.47
C ILE A 187 -0.42 14.41 11.83
N LYS A 188 -1.47 15.23 11.80
CA LYS A 188 -2.30 15.53 12.97
C LYS A 188 -3.35 14.45 13.14
N HIS A 189 -3.45 13.88 14.35
CA HIS A 189 -4.45 12.85 14.66
C HIS A 189 -5.56 13.42 15.53
N ILE A 190 -6.81 13.26 15.10
CA ILE A 190 -7.99 13.77 15.78
C ILE A 190 -9.00 12.63 15.93
N SER A 191 -9.60 12.51 17.09
CA SER A 191 -10.78 11.66 17.29
C SER A 191 -12.01 12.53 17.58
N VAL A 192 -13.16 12.11 17.04
CA VAL A 192 -14.45 12.78 17.25
C VAL A 192 -15.44 11.73 17.73
N ILE A 193 -16.04 11.98 18.92
CA ILE A 193 -17.01 11.06 19.51
C ILE A 193 -18.36 11.27 18.82
N SER A 194 -19.00 10.18 18.45
CA SER A 194 -20.32 10.15 17.81
C SER A 194 -21.06 8.88 18.18
N ASP A 195 -22.37 8.95 18.28
CA ASP A 195 -23.21 7.77 18.33
C ASP A 195 -23.04 6.92 17.06
N ARG A 196 -23.14 5.60 17.23
CA ARG A 196 -22.96 4.66 16.09
C ARG A 196 -23.92 4.97 14.93
N ARG A 197 -25.16 5.34 15.25
CA ARG A 197 -26.21 5.67 14.25
C ARG A 197 -26.00 7.02 13.57
N GLU A 198 -25.23 7.90 14.19
CA GLU A 198 -24.97 9.25 13.69
C GLU A 198 -23.62 9.40 12.96
N ARG A 199 -22.85 8.30 12.80
CA ARG A 199 -21.50 8.36 12.23
C ARG A 199 -21.46 9.02 10.84
N ILE A 200 -22.42 8.71 9.97
CA ILE A 200 -22.45 9.27 8.63
C ILE A 200 -22.85 10.75 8.64
N GLU A 201 -23.76 11.13 9.52
CA GLU A 201 -24.09 12.56 9.71
C GLU A 201 -22.88 13.31 10.33
N THR A 202 -22.17 12.69 11.26
CA THR A 202 -20.93 13.24 11.82
C THR A 202 -19.84 13.37 10.76
N LEU A 203 -19.70 12.40 9.85
CA LEU A 203 -18.82 12.48 8.69
C LEU A 203 -19.10 13.75 7.86
N ARG A 204 -20.36 13.98 7.50
CA ARG A 204 -20.79 15.17 6.74
C ARG A 204 -20.43 16.47 7.48
N LYS A 205 -20.70 16.52 8.78
CA LYS A 205 -20.38 17.69 9.62
C LYS A 205 -18.86 17.94 9.71
N ILE A 206 -18.06 16.87 9.79
CA ILE A 206 -16.58 16.96 9.78
C ILE A 206 -16.10 17.52 8.45
N ILE A 207 -16.58 16.99 7.31
CA ILE A 207 -16.19 17.47 5.98
C ILE A 207 -16.51 18.97 5.85
N LYS A 208 -17.69 19.40 6.30
CA LYS A 208 -18.09 20.80 6.30
C LYS A 208 -17.20 21.69 7.19
N ALA A 209 -16.75 21.16 8.35
CA ALA A 209 -15.89 21.89 9.30
C ALA A 209 -14.44 21.99 8.83
N VAL A 210 -13.90 20.91 8.24
CA VAL A 210 -12.48 20.80 7.85
C VAL A 210 -12.26 21.36 6.44
N LYS A 211 -13.23 21.19 5.54
CA LYS A 211 -13.17 21.59 4.12
C LYS A 211 -11.90 21.06 3.44
N PRO A 212 -11.70 19.72 3.43
CA PRO A 212 -10.50 19.14 2.82
C PRO A 212 -10.44 19.48 1.33
N GLU A 213 -9.26 19.70 0.80
CA GLU A 213 -9.08 19.83 -0.67
C GLU A 213 -9.19 18.45 -1.33
N LYS A 214 -8.60 17.42 -0.71
CA LYS A 214 -8.63 16.05 -1.19
C LYS A 214 -8.63 15.06 -0.03
N ALA A 215 -9.71 14.31 0.15
CA ALA A 215 -9.83 13.37 1.27
C ALA A 215 -10.13 11.92 0.85
N ILE A 216 -9.52 10.97 1.58
CA ILE A 216 -9.95 9.56 1.56
C ILE A 216 -10.76 9.28 2.83
N ILE A 217 -11.90 8.63 2.63
CA ILE A 217 -12.86 8.25 3.67
C ILE A 217 -12.87 6.72 3.77
N PHE A 218 -12.45 6.18 4.90
CA PHE A 218 -12.41 4.74 5.15
C PHE A 218 -13.65 4.25 5.87
N VAL A 219 -14.23 3.19 5.33
CA VAL A 219 -15.36 2.45 5.89
C VAL A 219 -15.04 0.96 5.96
N ASN A 220 -15.63 0.24 6.91
CA ASN A 220 -15.36 -1.19 7.09
C ASN A 220 -16.34 -2.09 6.34
N SER A 221 -17.53 -1.60 5.99
CA SER A 221 -18.57 -2.39 5.33
C SER A 221 -19.04 -1.77 4.02
N LYS A 222 -19.61 -2.62 3.16
CA LYS A 222 -20.26 -2.17 1.93
C LYS A 222 -21.49 -1.31 2.22
N TYR A 223 -22.20 -1.61 3.30
CA TYR A 223 -23.36 -0.82 3.75
C TYR A 223 -22.95 0.62 4.12
N ASP A 224 -21.94 0.78 4.99
CA ASP A 224 -21.42 2.10 5.36
C ASP A 224 -20.90 2.88 4.15
N LEU A 225 -20.34 2.17 3.14
CA LEU A 225 -19.87 2.78 1.91
C LEU A 225 -21.02 3.36 1.09
N GLU A 226 -22.08 2.57 0.88
CA GLU A 226 -23.24 2.97 0.11
C GLU A 226 -24.01 4.11 0.81
N GLU A 227 -24.22 4.01 2.13
CA GLU A 227 -24.87 5.05 2.92
C GLU A 227 -24.06 6.36 2.92
N SER A 228 -22.74 6.27 3.09
CA SER A 228 -21.86 7.45 3.03
C SER A 228 -21.89 8.11 1.66
N LEU A 229 -21.87 7.31 0.58
CA LEU A 229 -21.92 7.82 -0.78
C LEU A 229 -23.24 8.58 -1.04
N GLN A 230 -24.37 7.92 -0.79
CA GLN A 230 -25.71 8.53 -0.99
C GLN A 230 -25.89 9.81 -0.19
N LYS A 231 -25.45 9.81 1.08
CA LYS A 231 -25.54 10.99 1.94
C LYS A 231 -24.72 12.16 1.41
N LEU A 232 -23.49 11.90 0.97
CA LEU A 232 -22.61 12.96 0.46
C LEU A 232 -23.05 13.46 -0.93
N GLU A 233 -23.53 12.59 -1.81
CA GLU A 233 -24.12 12.95 -3.11
C GLU A 233 -25.38 13.81 -2.93
N TYR A 234 -26.26 13.44 -1.99
CA TYR A 234 -27.47 14.23 -1.65
C TYR A 234 -27.11 15.66 -1.22
N HIS A 235 -25.98 15.85 -0.57
CA HIS A 235 -25.47 17.17 -0.17
C HIS A 235 -24.53 17.81 -1.20
N HIS A 236 -24.54 17.34 -2.44
CA HIS A 236 -23.79 17.89 -3.58
C HIS A 236 -22.25 17.93 -3.40
N TYR A 237 -21.69 16.97 -2.66
CA TYR A 237 -20.24 16.81 -2.62
C TYR A 237 -19.72 16.09 -3.86
N ASN A 238 -18.54 16.50 -4.36
CA ASN A 238 -17.83 15.76 -5.40
C ASN A 238 -17.20 14.50 -4.80
N VAL A 239 -17.94 13.39 -4.83
CA VAL A 239 -17.58 12.13 -4.18
C VAL A 239 -17.65 10.97 -5.15
N ALA A 240 -16.75 10.00 -4.97
CA ALA A 240 -16.87 8.67 -5.59
C ALA A 240 -16.53 7.60 -4.56
N SER A 241 -16.91 6.37 -4.86
CA SER A 241 -16.58 5.23 -4.02
C SER A 241 -15.84 4.14 -4.80
N ILE A 242 -14.93 3.46 -4.11
CA ILE A 242 -14.28 2.24 -4.59
C ILE A 242 -14.52 1.11 -3.62
N ALA A 243 -15.03 -0.02 -4.14
CA ALA A 243 -15.23 -1.26 -3.38
C ALA A 243 -14.62 -2.43 -4.15
N GLY A 244 -14.28 -3.52 -3.43
CA GLY A 244 -13.61 -4.67 -4.02
C GLY A 244 -14.38 -5.36 -5.16
N ASN A 245 -15.70 -5.21 -5.21
CA ASN A 245 -16.58 -5.89 -6.18
C ASN A 245 -17.12 -4.97 -7.29
N LYS A 246 -16.63 -3.74 -7.43
CA LYS A 246 -17.01 -2.88 -8.57
C LYS A 246 -16.26 -3.32 -9.82
N ASP A 247 -16.90 -3.09 -10.99
CA ASP A 247 -16.27 -3.25 -12.29
C ASP A 247 -14.91 -2.50 -12.30
N ASN A 248 -13.87 -3.18 -12.75
CA ASN A 248 -12.51 -2.66 -12.78
C ASN A 248 -12.40 -1.35 -13.59
N SER A 249 -13.26 -1.14 -14.58
CA SER A 249 -13.30 0.09 -15.37
C SER A 249 -13.83 1.28 -14.55
N ALA A 250 -14.90 1.08 -13.80
CA ALA A 250 -15.49 2.10 -12.93
C ALA A 250 -14.54 2.46 -11.77
N LYS A 251 -13.84 1.47 -11.20
CA LYS A 251 -12.81 1.68 -10.18
C LYS A 251 -11.66 2.55 -10.71
N LYS A 252 -11.14 2.23 -11.91
CA LYS A 252 -10.08 3.00 -12.55
C LYS A 252 -10.52 4.43 -12.82
N ALA A 253 -11.72 4.64 -13.36
CA ALA A 253 -12.26 5.97 -13.63
C ALA A 253 -12.39 6.79 -12.33
N ALA A 254 -12.90 6.21 -11.24
CA ALA A 254 -13.01 6.89 -9.95
C ALA A 254 -11.64 7.32 -9.41
N ILE A 255 -10.63 6.44 -9.49
CA ILE A 255 -9.26 6.74 -9.05
C ILE A 255 -8.65 7.86 -9.91
N GLU A 256 -8.81 7.82 -11.23
CA GLU A 256 -8.26 8.82 -12.14
C GLU A 256 -8.92 10.21 -11.93
N ASN A 257 -10.24 10.23 -11.77
CA ASN A 257 -10.96 11.45 -11.44
C ASN A 257 -10.57 12.02 -10.07
N PHE A 258 -10.28 11.15 -9.09
CA PHE A 258 -9.77 11.58 -7.80
C PHE A 258 -8.30 12.08 -7.91
N ARG A 259 -7.45 11.43 -8.70
CA ARG A 259 -6.07 11.90 -8.96
C ARG A 259 -6.05 13.27 -9.62
N SER A 260 -6.85 13.47 -10.65
CA SER A 260 -6.94 14.73 -11.40
C SER A 260 -7.65 15.87 -10.63
N GLY A 261 -8.22 15.59 -9.44
CA GLY A 261 -8.95 16.58 -8.64
C GLY A 261 -10.37 16.85 -9.11
N LYS A 262 -10.89 16.12 -10.10
CA LYS A 262 -12.31 16.19 -10.50
C LYS A 262 -13.25 15.69 -9.41
N ILE A 263 -12.77 14.78 -8.56
CA ILE A 263 -13.44 14.28 -7.37
C ILE A 263 -12.62 14.70 -6.16
N GLN A 264 -13.28 15.26 -5.16
CA GLN A 264 -12.71 15.74 -3.92
C GLN A 264 -12.62 14.64 -2.84
N LEU A 265 -13.65 13.80 -2.77
CA LEU A 265 -13.82 12.80 -1.71
C LEU A 265 -13.85 11.39 -2.31
N LEU A 266 -12.98 10.51 -1.82
CA LEU A 266 -12.97 9.11 -2.23
C LEU A 266 -13.31 8.21 -1.04
N ILE A 267 -14.43 7.49 -1.13
CA ILE A 267 -14.84 6.52 -0.11
C ILE A 267 -14.28 5.15 -0.48
N ALA A 268 -13.61 4.50 0.45
CA ALA A 268 -12.96 3.22 0.19
C ALA A 268 -13.03 2.27 1.39
N THR A 269 -13.03 0.97 1.09
CA THR A 269 -12.68 -0.06 2.06
C THR A 269 -11.17 -0.26 2.08
N ASP A 270 -10.61 -0.84 3.16
CA ASP A 270 -9.17 -1.13 3.25
C ASP A 270 -8.66 -1.93 2.06
N ILE A 271 -9.39 -2.97 1.67
CA ILE A 271 -9.03 -3.83 0.53
C ILE A 271 -8.96 -3.02 -0.78
N ALA A 272 -9.94 -2.16 -1.01
CA ALA A 272 -10.00 -1.37 -2.24
C ALA A 272 -8.97 -0.23 -2.29
N ALA A 273 -8.56 0.29 -1.13
CA ALA A 273 -7.57 1.34 -1.01
C ALA A 273 -6.12 0.84 -0.97
N ARG A 274 -5.91 -0.48 -0.77
CA ARG A 274 -4.57 -1.07 -0.78
C ARG A 274 -3.89 -0.85 -2.12
N GLY A 275 -2.60 -0.50 -2.10
CA GLY A 275 -1.82 -0.24 -3.31
C GLY A 275 -2.12 1.08 -4.01
N LEU A 276 -3.14 1.86 -3.60
CA LEU A 276 -3.39 3.17 -4.17
C LEU A 276 -2.29 4.15 -3.77
N GLN A 277 -1.50 4.59 -4.74
CA GLN A 277 -0.68 5.80 -4.58
C GLN A 277 -1.43 6.97 -5.20
N ILE A 278 -1.85 7.86 -4.32
CA ILE A 278 -2.49 9.12 -4.69
C ILE A 278 -1.76 10.18 -3.88
N ASP A 279 -1.24 11.15 -4.59
CA ASP A 279 -0.53 12.28 -3.98
C ASP A 279 -1.49 13.40 -3.59
N ASN A 280 -1.01 14.29 -2.75
CA ASN A 280 -1.73 15.48 -2.32
C ASN A 280 -3.05 15.21 -1.58
N ILE A 281 -3.12 14.11 -0.84
CA ILE A 281 -4.21 13.88 0.11
C ILE A 281 -3.88 14.66 1.38
N ASP A 282 -4.73 15.61 1.73
CA ASP A 282 -4.58 16.41 2.94
C ASP A 282 -5.29 15.79 4.15
N THR A 283 -6.37 15.03 3.90
CA THR A 283 -7.21 14.51 4.97
C THR A 283 -7.55 13.02 4.76
N VAL A 284 -7.41 12.25 5.82
CA VAL A 284 -7.93 10.88 5.95
C VAL A 284 -9.04 10.89 7.00
N ILE A 285 -10.21 10.32 6.68
CA ILE A 285 -11.30 10.19 7.64
C ILE A 285 -11.64 8.71 7.82
N ASN A 286 -11.52 8.20 9.04
CA ASN A 286 -11.98 6.87 9.42
C ASN A 286 -13.41 6.98 9.95
N VAL A 287 -14.40 6.57 9.18
CA VAL A 287 -15.81 6.46 9.65
C VAL A 287 -15.90 5.34 10.68
N ASN A 288 -15.16 4.26 10.45
CA ASN A 288 -14.98 3.16 11.38
C ASN A 288 -13.49 2.96 11.65
N LEU A 289 -13.13 2.67 12.90
CA LEU A 289 -11.76 2.27 13.20
C LEU A 289 -11.44 0.93 12.53
N PRO A 290 -10.23 0.77 11.98
CA PRO A 290 -9.81 -0.51 11.41
C PRO A 290 -9.77 -1.59 12.49
N GLU A 291 -9.98 -2.85 12.11
CA GLU A 291 -9.93 -3.98 13.06
C GLU A 291 -8.51 -4.21 13.56
N ASP A 292 -7.54 -4.21 12.66
CA ASP A 292 -6.11 -4.31 12.99
C ASP A 292 -5.49 -2.93 13.22
N ASN A 293 -4.69 -2.83 14.28
CA ASN A 293 -3.95 -1.62 14.61
C ASN A 293 -2.98 -1.20 13.48
N LYS A 294 -2.38 -2.15 12.76
CA LYS A 294 -1.48 -1.87 11.63
C LYS A 294 -2.20 -1.16 10.48
N GLU A 295 -3.47 -1.48 10.23
CA GLU A 295 -4.25 -0.80 9.19
C GLU A 295 -4.45 0.68 9.51
N TYR A 296 -4.47 1.07 10.80
CA TYR A 296 -4.50 2.48 11.16
C TYR A 296 -3.30 3.26 10.58
N ILE A 297 -2.10 2.67 10.67
CA ILE A 297 -0.88 3.26 10.09
C ILE A 297 -1.02 3.37 8.56
N HIS A 298 -1.52 2.33 7.92
CA HIS A 298 -1.68 2.29 6.45
C HIS A 298 -2.71 3.30 5.96
N ARG A 299 -3.80 3.51 6.70
CA ARG A 299 -4.80 4.54 6.40
C ARG A 299 -4.23 5.94 6.59
N CYS A 300 -3.64 6.23 7.75
CA CYS A 300 -3.03 7.53 8.03
C CYS A 300 -1.92 7.88 7.05
N GLY A 301 -1.09 6.90 6.65
CA GLY A 301 -0.02 7.08 5.67
C GLY A 301 -0.50 7.37 4.24
N ARG A 302 -1.82 7.55 4.01
CA ARG A 302 -2.33 8.08 2.74
C ARG A 302 -2.21 9.59 2.66
N CYS A 303 -2.24 10.33 3.77
CA CYS A 303 -1.95 11.76 3.81
C CYS A 303 -0.53 12.06 4.35
N GLY A 304 -0.11 13.30 4.30
CA GLY A 304 1.19 13.75 4.85
C GLY A 304 2.41 13.17 4.12
N ARG A 305 2.31 12.88 2.83
CA ARG A 305 3.40 12.35 1.99
C ARG A 305 4.29 13.47 1.48
N ASN A 306 5.53 13.10 1.10
CA ASN A 306 6.51 14.03 0.50
C ASN A 306 6.80 15.26 1.35
N GLY A 307 6.76 15.15 2.70
CA GLY A 307 6.98 16.24 3.62
C GLY A 307 5.77 17.17 3.84
N ASN A 308 4.65 16.93 3.17
CA ASN A 308 3.43 17.70 3.38
C ASN A 308 2.80 17.40 4.74
N THR A 309 2.00 18.32 5.25
CA THR A 309 1.17 18.10 6.44
C THR A 309 -0.10 17.34 6.08
N GLY A 310 -0.61 16.53 7.01
CA GLY A 310 -1.85 15.79 6.83
C GLY A 310 -2.70 15.79 8.09
N THR A 311 -3.98 15.48 7.95
CA THR A 311 -4.90 15.31 9.08
C THR A 311 -5.59 13.96 8.99
N CYS A 312 -5.48 13.15 10.04
CA CYS A 312 -6.21 11.89 10.19
C CYS A 312 -7.29 12.04 11.25
N ILE A 313 -8.56 11.92 10.86
CA ILE A 313 -9.71 12.09 11.73
C ILE A 313 -10.42 10.75 11.87
N SER A 314 -10.67 10.32 13.11
CA SER A 314 -11.39 9.07 13.39
C SER A 314 -12.72 9.38 14.12
N ILE A 315 -13.82 8.89 13.54
CA ILE A 315 -15.14 8.94 14.18
C ILE A 315 -15.26 7.71 15.07
N ILE A 316 -15.44 7.93 16.34
CA ILE A 316 -15.43 6.86 17.35
C ILE A 316 -16.67 6.92 18.25
N THR A 317 -17.05 5.79 18.81
CA THR A 317 -17.98 5.73 19.94
C THR A 317 -17.21 5.80 21.26
N ASP A 318 -17.93 6.04 22.35
CA ASP A 318 -17.30 6.02 23.69
C ASP A 318 -16.62 4.69 24.01
N ASN A 319 -17.18 3.58 23.56
CA ASN A 319 -16.59 2.23 23.71
C ASN A 319 -15.26 2.06 22.98
N GLU A 320 -15.01 2.83 21.93
CA GLU A 320 -13.79 2.76 21.12
C GLU A 320 -12.64 3.66 21.66
N LEU A 321 -12.88 4.42 22.72
CA LEU A 321 -11.85 5.26 23.37
C LEU A 321 -10.63 4.44 23.81
N ASN A 322 -10.84 3.22 24.31
CA ASN A 322 -9.72 2.34 24.69
C ASN A 322 -8.87 1.93 23.49
N LYS A 323 -9.47 1.77 22.33
CA LYS A 323 -8.76 1.48 21.08
C LYS A 323 -7.90 2.68 20.63
N ILE A 324 -8.41 3.90 20.75
CA ILE A 324 -7.63 5.12 20.51
C ILE A 324 -6.43 5.22 21.47
N LYS A 325 -6.62 4.91 22.76
CA LYS A 325 -5.51 4.87 23.73
C LYS A 325 -4.47 3.82 23.37
N SER A 326 -4.89 2.67 22.83
CA SER A 326 -3.97 1.64 22.35
C SER A 326 -3.12 2.11 21.18
N TYR A 327 -3.67 2.88 20.23
CA TYR A 327 -2.91 3.49 19.13
C TYR A 327 -1.89 4.50 19.63
N HIS A 328 -2.29 5.36 20.60
CA HIS A 328 -1.37 6.30 21.24
C HIS A 328 -0.14 5.57 21.81
N LYS A 329 -0.38 4.49 22.56
CA LYS A 329 0.68 3.69 23.20
C LYS A 329 1.51 2.89 22.17
N ALA A 330 0.87 2.25 21.19
CA ALA A 330 1.53 1.37 20.25
C ALA A 330 2.37 2.13 19.19
N PHE A 331 1.92 3.32 18.79
CA PHE A 331 2.52 4.08 17.70
C PHE A 331 3.18 5.38 18.13
N HIS A 332 3.18 5.68 19.44
CA HIS A 332 3.73 6.92 20.01
C HIS A 332 3.20 8.19 19.32
N ILE A 333 1.90 8.21 18.99
CA ILE A 333 1.21 9.34 18.36
C ILE A 333 0.29 10.04 19.35
N ASN A 334 0.15 11.36 19.21
CA ASN A 334 -0.81 12.11 20.02
C ASN A 334 -2.13 12.25 19.27
N ILE A 335 -3.20 11.60 19.77
CA ILE A 335 -4.55 11.68 19.20
C ILE A 335 -5.39 12.60 20.07
N VAL A 336 -5.75 13.78 19.53
CA VAL A 336 -6.52 14.79 20.26
C VAL A 336 -8.01 14.54 20.05
N THR A 337 -8.75 14.33 21.16
CA THR A 337 -10.22 14.23 21.09
C THR A 337 -10.82 15.61 20.96
N LYS A 338 -11.65 15.80 19.92
CA LYS A 338 -12.39 17.04 19.65
C LYS A 338 -13.88 16.79 19.59
N LYS A 339 -14.68 17.84 19.75
CA LYS A 339 -16.12 17.82 19.53
C LYS A 339 -16.53 18.78 18.41
N LEU A 340 -17.61 18.46 17.76
CA LEU A 340 -18.26 19.37 16.80
C LEU A 340 -19.13 20.37 17.56
N TYR A 341 -18.80 21.64 17.45
CA TYR A 341 -19.58 22.72 18.05
C TYR A 341 -19.69 23.88 17.06
N GLN A 342 -20.91 24.31 16.77
CA GLN A 342 -21.22 25.39 15.80
C GLN A 342 -20.46 25.25 14.48
N GLY A 343 -20.41 24.05 13.92
CA GLY A 343 -19.74 23.76 12.65
C GLY A 343 -18.21 23.76 12.66
N LYS A 344 -17.59 23.77 13.86
CA LYS A 344 -16.12 23.73 14.03
C LYS A 344 -15.70 22.55 14.91
N LEU A 345 -14.47 22.07 14.71
CA LEU A 345 -13.83 21.11 15.60
C LEU A 345 -13.11 21.87 16.72
N VAL A 346 -13.66 21.81 17.94
CA VAL A 346 -13.12 22.44 19.14
C VAL A 346 -12.56 21.39 20.10
N ALA A 347 -11.66 21.79 21.00
CA ALA A 347 -11.17 20.92 22.06
C ALA A 347 -12.35 20.43 22.92
N LYS A 348 -12.25 19.18 23.41
CA LYS A 348 -13.29 18.62 24.29
C LYS A 348 -13.08 19.15 25.70
#